data_d083319029d99453adf67d82eb716764
#
_entry.id   d083319029d99453adf67d82eb716764
#
_cell.length_a   1.000
_cell.length_b   1.000
_cell.length_c   1.000
_cell.angle_alpha   90.00
_cell.angle_beta   90.00
_cell.angle_gamma   90.00
#
_symmetry.space_group_name_H-M   'P 1'
#
loop_
_entity.id
_entity.type
_entity.pdbx_description
1 polymer ?
#
loop_
_entity_poly.entity_id
_entity_poly.type
_entity_poly.pdbx_seq_one_letter_code
_entity_poly.pdbx_strand_id
1 'polypeptide(L)'
;MRHKASYLILATLIFALSAITSKAQTAQATPPPPTAPHATVFPKPVEKNLANGLRVIVIPRTEMPLVTAQLLIKSGGEVDPVDLAGAADMTGSLLTRGTTTRSATQIAEAIEALGGTLNSSAGFDSSTITTNVISTRISEAMDIMADVARNPSFKDDEIDRLRKQTMNGLRNLMATSGSVARLVAGRLLYRDSPYGHPLSGTAESLARIKRDDIVKIHSTYYRPDNAILVIGGDINAQSGFALAEKFFGNWQNPPNALPKLQITMPESTASGRRILVIDQPKAGQTTVLAVRSAISRDNPDYFRGIVANAVLNGYSGRLNWEIRVRRGLSYGAGSFLDMRRSAGSFMATAQTKNPSGAEVASLTLAEISKLANGELLDTELTPRKASLLGGFARSMETTGGVVNQFASLAMYGVPLDEINRYVAGVQAIKPADVKSFAASRLSADSTSVVIVGNASEFLPELRKQFPNVEVIPLSDLDLNSASLKKTVSKN
;
A
#
# COMPACT_ATOMS: atom_id res chain seq x y z
N MET A 1 -29.07 -58.21 41.78
CA MET A 1 -27.90 -57.58 42.34
C MET A 1 -26.61 -57.62 41.44
N ARG A 2 -26.51 -58.52 40.47
CA ARG A 2 -25.30 -58.65 39.59
C ARG A 2 -25.12 -57.49 38.57
N HIS A 3 -26.15 -56.86 38.11
CA HIS A 3 -26.04 -55.79 37.08
C HIS A 3 -25.59 -54.42 37.64
N LYS A 4 -25.81 -54.12 38.91
CA LYS A 4 -25.35 -52.84 39.50
C LYS A 4 -23.86 -52.81 39.79
N ALA A 5 -23.23 -53.95 40.06
CA ALA A 5 -21.78 -54.04 40.25
C ALA A 5 -21.00 -53.84 38.95
N SER A 6 -21.52 -54.31 37.79
CA SER A 6 -20.88 -54.12 36.50
C SER A 6 -20.84 -52.68 36.00
N TYR A 7 -21.88 -51.89 36.27
CA TYR A 7 -21.91 -50.43 35.92
C TYR A 7 -20.95 -49.62 36.81
N LEU A 8 -20.77 -50.00 38.07
CA LEU A 8 -19.84 -49.31 38.96
C LEU A 8 -18.39 -49.54 38.56
N ILE A 9 -18.03 -50.75 38.12
CA ILE A 9 -16.70 -51.08 37.63
C ILE A 9 -16.42 -50.38 36.29
N LEU A 10 -17.39 -50.28 35.38
CA LEU A 10 -17.26 -49.58 34.09
C LEU A 10 -17.11 -48.07 34.30
N ALA A 11 -17.84 -47.47 35.21
CA ALA A 11 -17.75 -46.04 35.56
C ALA A 11 -16.39 -45.70 36.20
N THR A 12 -15.84 -46.56 37.08
CA THR A 12 -14.51 -46.34 37.65
C THR A 12 -13.38 -46.50 36.64
N LEU A 13 -13.52 -47.42 35.66
CA LEU A 13 -12.56 -47.55 34.58
C LEU A 13 -12.56 -46.34 33.61
N ILE A 14 -13.73 -45.79 33.31
CA ILE A 14 -13.85 -44.59 32.48
C ILE A 14 -13.28 -43.35 33.17
N PHE A 15 -13.47 -43.25 34.52
CA PHE A 15 -12.88 -42.14 35.28
C PHE A 15 -11.34 -42.28 35.46
N ALA A 16 -10.83 -43.50 35.53
CA ALA A 16 -9.38 -43.73 35.57
C ALA A 16 -8.68 -43.47 34.23
N LEU A 17 -9.36 -43.77 33.09
CA LEU A 17 -8.84 -43.41 31.75
C LEU A 17 -8.83 -41.90 31.48
N SER A 18 -9.82 -41.15 32.03
CA SER A 18 -9.83 -39.68 31.86
C SER A 18 -8.78 -38.97 32.73
N ALA A 19 -8.32 -39.57 33.80
CA ALA A 19 -7.23 -39.04 34.64
C ALA A 19 -5.83 -39.21 34.02
N ILE A 20 -5.67 -40.11 33.04
CA ILE A 20 -4.37 -40.34 32.39
C ILE A 20 -4.17 -39.38 31.23
N THR A 21 -5.23 -38.81 30.65
CA THR A 21 -5.13 -37.82 29.55
C THR A 21 -4.86 -36.37 30.02
N SER A 22 -4.88 -36.11 31.33
CA SER A 22 -4.62 -34.75 31.88
C SER A 22 -3.15 -34.37 32.05
N LYS A 23 -2.19 -35.25 31.69
CA LYS A 23 -0.75 -34.93 31.77
C LYS A 23 -0.09 -34.54 30.45
N ALA A 24 -0.87 -34.28 29.41
CA ALA A 24 -0.34 -33.84 28.11
C ALA A 24 -0.40 -32.31 27.92
N GLN A 25 -0.54 -31.51 28.99
CA GLN A 25 -0.09 -30.11 28.95
C GLN A 25 1.40 -30.07 29.31
N THR A 26 2.20 -30.60 28.40
CA THR A 26 3.63 -30.40 28.41
C THR A 26 3.98 -28.94 28.40
N ALA A 27 4.94 -28.59 29.22
CA ALA A 27 5.62 -27.31 29.28
C ALA A 27 5.60 -26.62 27.90
N GLN A 28 5.11 -25.38 27.86
CA GLN A 28 5.28 -24.51 26.70
C GLN A 28 6.78 -24.56 26.36
N ALA A 29 7.13 -25.33 25.32
CA ALA A 29 8.49 -25.31 24.81
C ALA A 29 8.76 -23.84 24.42
N THR A 30 9.66 -23.21 25.16
CA THR A 30 10.15 -21.89 24.75
C THR A 30 10.61 -22.03 23.32
N PRO A 31 10.11 -21.19 22.39
CA PRO A 31 10.58 -21.23 21.01
C PRO A 31 12.11 -21.19 21.02
N PRO A 32 12.80 -21.98 20.18
CA PRO A 32 14.24 -21.90 20.08
C PRO A 32 14.64 -20.44 19.82
N PRO A 33 15.75 -19.96 20.40
CA PRO A 33 16.22 -18.62 20.14
C PRO A 33 16.40 -18.45 18.63
N PRO A 34 16.05 -17.27 18.07
CA PRO A 34 16.22 -17.03 16.65
C PRO A 34 17.68 -17.29 16.27
N THR A 35 17.89 -18.12 15.27
CA THR A 35 19.22 -18.30 14.66
C THR A 35 19.68 -17.00 14.04
N ALA A 36 20.98 -16.77 13.99
CA ALA A 36 21.55 -15.63 13.29
C ALA A 36 21.03 -15.63 11.83
N PRO A 37 20.64 -14.47 11.30
CA PRO A 37 20.20 -14.39 9.92
C PRO A 37 21.27 -14.95 8.99
N HIS A 38 20.93 -15.95 8.18
CA HIS A 38 21.83 -16.43 7.14
C HIS A 38 21.98 -15.31 6.09
N ALA A 39 23.22 -15.10 5.63
CA ALA A 39 23.46 -14.22 4.48
C ALA A 39 22.80 -14.85 3.25
N THR A 40 21.63 -14.38 2.88
CA THR A 40 20.94 -14.82 1.67
C THR A 40 21.47 -13.98 0.51
N VAL A 41 22.12 -14.63 -0.43
CA VAL A 41 22.52 -13.99 -1.70
C VAL A 41 21.30 -14.06 -2.62
N PHE A 42 20.72 -12.90 -2.90
CA PHE A 42 19.61 -12.82 -3.86
C PHE A 42 20.11 -12.94 -5.30
N PRO A 43 19.29 -13.47 -6.23
CA PRO A 43 19.66 -13.57 -7.63
C PRO A 43 20.11 -12.21 -8.18
N LYS A 44 21.21 -12.20 -8.93
CA LYS A 44 21.66 -10.97 -9.62
C LYS A 44 20.74 -10.69 -10.79
N PRO A 45 20.08 -9.52 -10.84
CA PRO A 45 19.35 -9.11 -12.02
C PRO A 45 20.31 -8.84 -13.16
N VAL A 46 19.89 -9.14 -14.39
CA VAL A 46 20.58 -8.74 -15.63
C VAL A 46 19.69 -7.73 -16.33
N GLU A 47 20.28 -6.62 -16.77
CA GLU A 47 19.55 -5.51 -17.36
C GLU A 47 19.96 -5.26 -18.81
N LYS A 48 18.98 -4.84 -19.62
CA LYS A 48 19.19 -4.39 -20.99
C LYS A 48 18.14 -3.33 -21.35
N ASN A 49 18.54 -2.27 -22.04
CA ASN A 49 17.60 -1.37 -22.70
C ASN A 49 17.40 -1.83 -24.15
N LEU A 50 16.14 -1.96 -24.58
CA LEU A 50 15.81 -2.18 -25.97
C LEU A 50 16.03 -0.90 -26.81
N ALA A 51 16.08 -1.03 -28.10
CA ALA A 51 16.31 0.10 -29.01
C ALA A 51 15.22 1.20 -28.90
N ASN A 52 14.00 0.83 -28.53
CA ASN A 52 12.88 1.75 -28.31
C ASN A 52 12.88 2.44 -26.94
N GLY A 53 13.85 2.15 -26.06
CA GLY A 53 13.99 2.73 -24.73
C GLY A 53 13.37 1.93 -23.60
N LEU A 54 12.71 0.80 -23.86
CA LEU A 54 12.18 -0.08 -22.81
C LEU A 54 13.34 -0.68 -22.01
N ARG A 55 13.33 -0.42 -20.69
CA ARG A 55 14.26 -1.06 -19.75
C ARG A 55 13.74 -2.44 -19.39
N VAL A 56 14.56 -3.46 -19.58
CA VAL A 56 14.25 -4.86 -19.30
C VAL A 56 15.17 -5.37 -18.20
N ILE A 57 14.59 -5.96 -17.16
CA ILE A 57 15.29 -6.55 -16.01
C ILE A 57 14.89 -8.02 -15.95
N VAL A 58 15.86 -8.93 -16.03
CA VAL A 58 15.64 -10.38 -15.91
C VAL A 58 16.29 -10.90 -14.63
N ILE A 59 15.54 -11.66 -13.83
CA ILE A 59 15.98 -12.23 -12.59
C ILE A 59 15.84 -13.75 -12.66
N PRO A 60 16.90 -14.49 -13.05
CA PRO A 60 16.87 -15.94 -13.12
C PRO A 60 16.67 -16.56 -11.71
N ARG A 61 15.69 -17.45 -11.58
CA ARG A 61 15.40 -18.20 -10.36
C ARG A 61 14.72 -19.51 -10.72
N THR A 62 15.48 -20.59 -10.76
CA THR A 62 15.06 -21.88 -11.36
C THR A 62 14.53 -22.92 -10.38
N GLU A 63 14.37 -22.56 -9.08
CA GLU A 63 13.92 -23.52 -8.07
C GLU A 63 12.45 -23.97 -8.26
N MET A 64 11.64 -23.16 -8.92
CA MET A 64 10.25 -23.45 -9.23
C MET A 64 9.99 -23.19 -10.72
N PRO A 65 9.23 -24.06 -11.43
CA PRO A 65 8.93 -23.88 -12.85
C PRO A 65 7.86 -22.78 -13.08
N LEU A 66 8.06 -21.63 -12.49
CA LEU A 66 7.17 -20.46 -12.56
C LEU A 66 7.92 -19.24 -13.07
N VAL A 67 7.26 -18.42 -13.88
CA VAL A 67 7.74 -17.11 -14.31
C VAL A 67 6.68 -16.06 -14.03
N THR A 68 7.11 -14.96 -13.45
CA THR A 68 6.33 -13.73 -13.33
C THR A 68 6.92 -12.68 -14.25
N ALA A 69 6.09 -12.05 -15.09
CA ALA A 69 6.46 -10.86 -15.83
C ALA A 69 5.60 -9.69 -15.35
N GLN A 70 6.24 -8.54 -15.13
CA GLN A 70 5.58 -7.28 -14.74
C GLN A 70 6.03 -6.17 -15.65
N LEU A 71 5.10 -5.62 -16.44
CA LEU A 71 5.30 -4.37 -17.16
C LEU A 71 4.82 -3.23 -16.26
N LEU A 72 5.74 -2.33 -15.93
CA LEU A 72 5.50 -1.17 -15.10
C LEU A 72 5.61 0.08 -15.98
N ILE A 73 4.56 0.89 -16.03
CA ILE A 73 4.54 2.23 -16.62
C ILE A 73 4.83 3.22 -15.51
N LYS A 74 5.82 4.10 -15.67
CA LYS A 74 6.26 5.07 -14.65
C LYS A 74 5.31 6.27 -14.51
N SER A 75 4.02 6.04 -14.70
CA SER A 75 2.94 7.01 -14.57
C SER A 75 1.69 6.33 -14.04
N GLY A 76 1.01 7.01 -13.14
CA GLY A 76 -0.22 6.57 -12.47
C GLY A 76 -1.15 7.74 -12.18
N GLY A 77 -1.75 7.80 -11.01
CA GLY A 77 -2.70 8.86 -10.64
C GLY A 77 -2.11 10.26 -10.57
N GLU A 78 -0.80 10.40 -10.47
CA GLU A 78 -0.14 11.71 -10.49
C GLU A 78 -0.24 12.44 -11.83
N VAL A 79 -0.64 11.74 -12.90
CA VAL A 79 -0.85 12.37 -14.23
C VAL A 79 -2.29 12.75 -14.49
N ASP A 80 -3.21 12.49 -13.56
CA ASP A 80 -4.61 12.83 -13.73
C ASP A 80 -4.78 14.35 -13.95
N PRO A 81 -5.56 14.76 -14.94
CA PRO A 81 -5.97 16.16 -15.03
C PRO A 81 -6.74 16.56 -13.76
N VAL A 82 -6.61 17.81 -13.34
CA VAL A 82 -7.15 18.34 -12.07
C VAL A 82 -8.63 17.97 -11.84
N ASP A 83 -9.45 18.04 -12.90
CA ASP A 83 -10.90 17.76 -12.81
C ASP A 83 -11.27 16.30 -13.12
N LEU A 84 -10.29 15.46 -13.44
CA LEU A 84 -10.49 14.08 -13.89
C LEU A 84 -9.77 13.08 -12.98
N ALA A 85 -9.72 13.37 -11.68
CA ALA A 85 -9.17 12.43 -10.69
C ALA A 85 -9.78 11.04 -10.87
N GLY A 86 -8.94 9.99 -10.91
CA GLY A 86 -9.35 8.62 -11.17
C GLY A 86 -9.23 8.17 -12.62
N ALA A 87 -8.84 9.07 -13.55
CA ALA A 87 -8.72 8.70 -14.96
C ALA A 87 -7.59 7.69 -15.21
N ALA A 88 -6.44 7.82 -14.55
CA ALA A 88 -5.35 6.85 -14.64
C ALA A 88 -5.72 5.50 -14.00
N ASP A 89 -6.43 5.50 -12.87
CA ASP A 89 -6.93 4.27 -12.23
C ASP A 89 -7.92 3.54 -13.14
N MET A 90 -8.87 4.28 -13.74
CA MET A 90 -9.78 3.72 -14.75
C MET A 90 -9.01 3.17 -15.97
N THR A 91 -8.02 3.91 -16.48
CA THR A 91 -7.19 3.48 -17.61
C THR A 91 -6.50 2.16 -17.29
N GLY A 92 -5.80 2.08 -16.16
CA GLY A 92 -5.12 0.84 -15.70
C GLY A 92 -6.07 -0.33 -15.52
N SER A 93 -7.25 -0.09 -14.94
CA SER A 93 -8.27 -1.13 -14.70
C SER A 93 -8.96 -1.61 -15.97
N LEU A 94 -8.98 -0.82 -17.04
CA LEU A 94 -9.63 -1.16 -18.32
C LEU A 94 -8.72 -1.95 -19.26
N LEU A 95 -7.42 -2.02 -19.06
CA LEU A 95 -6.48 -2.69 -19.98
C LEU A 95 -6.88 -4.15 -20.24
N THR A 96 -7.32 -4.87 -19.22
CA THR A 96 -7.75 -6.27 -19.33
C THR A 96 -9.23 -6.45 -19.69
N ARG A 97 -9.93 -5.33 -20.01
CA ARG A 97 -11.37 -5.36 -20.35
C ARG A 97 -11.64 -5.42 -21.86
N GLY A 98 -10.65 -5.77 -22.64
CA GLY A 98 -10.72 -6.00 -24.08
C GLY A 98 -9.66 -5.22 -24.83
N THR A 99 -9.19 -5.84 -25.90
CA THR A 99 -8.26 -5.26 -26.88
C THR A 99 -8.94 -5.11 -28.23
N THR A 100 -8.21 -4.66 -29.22
CA THR A 100 -8.69 -4.62 -30.62
C THR A 100 -8.91 -6.02 -31.20
N THR A 101 -8.29 -7.06 -30.62
CA THR A 101 -8.33 -8.43 -31.12
C THR A 101 -9.02 -9.42 -30.18
N ARG A 102 -9.16 -9.10 -28.88
CA ARG A 102 -9.74 -10.00 -27.87
C ARG A 102 -10.79 -9.28 -27.03
N SER A 103 -11.89 -9.95 -26.74
CA SER A 103 -12.83 -9.47 -25.71
C SER A 103 -12.29 -9.71 -24.30
N ALA A 104 -12.90 -9.09 -23.27
CA ALA A 104 -12.56 -9.33 -21.87
C ALA A 104 -12.63 -10.82 -21.49
N THR A 105 -13.68 -11.52 -21.94
CA THR A 105 -13.86 -12.97 -21.72
C THR A 105 -12.75 -13.77 -22.39
N GLN A 106 -12.42 -13.47 -23.64
CA GLN A 106 -11.34 -14.15 -24.36
C GLN A 106 -9.97 -13.95 -23.71
N ILE A 107 -9.69 -12.75 -23.14
CA ILE A 107 -8.47 -12.51 -22.37
C ILE A 107 -8.44 -13.40 -21.12
N ALA A 108 -9.55 -13.46 -20.37
CA ALA A 108 -9.64 -14.28 -19.17
C ALA A 108 -9.49 -15.77 -19.50
N GLU A 109 -10.22 -16.28 -20.48
CA GLU A 109 -10.14 -17.68 -20.93
C GLU A 109 -8.74 -18.05 -21.43
N ALA A 110 -8.09 -17.15 -22.20
CA ALA A 110 -6.75 -17.40 -22.72
C ALA A 110 -5.72 -17.53 -21.60
N ILE A 111 -5.75 -16.65 -20.58
CA ILE A 111 -4.77 -16.72 -19.48
C ILE A 111 -5.08 -17.88 -18.53
N GLU A 112 -6.35 -18.20 -18.29
CA GLU A 112 -6.77 -19.36 -17.49
C GLU A 112 -6.36 -20.68 -18.14
N ALA A 113 -6.46 -20.78 -19.46
CA ALA A 113 -6.00 -21.96 -20.21
C ALA A 113 -4.48 -22.19 -20.10
N LEU A 114 -3.70 -21.15 -19.77
CA LEU A 114 -2.27 -21.27 -19.49
C LEU A 114 -1.99 -21.63 -18.00
N GLY A 115 -3.03 -21.80 -17.18
CA GLY A 115 -2.89 -21.98 -15.74
C GLY A 115 -2.32 -20.73 -15.05
N GLY A 116 -2.51 -19.56 -15.63
CA GLY A 116 -1.90 -18.32 -15.22
C GLY A 116 -2.86 -17.28 -14.68
N THR A 117 -2.31 -16.12 -14.37
CA THR A 117 -3.05 -14.92 -13.97
C THR A 117 -2.58 -13.72 -14.77
N LEU A 118 -3.49 -12.79 -15.05
CA LEU A 118 -3.17 -11.48 -15.62
C LEU A 118 -3.94 -10.40 -14.86
N ASN A 119 -3.22 -9.44 -14.31
CA ASN A 119 -3.81 -8.33 -13.55
C ASN A 119 -3.26 -7.00 -14.06
N SER A 120 -4.10 -5.97 -14.05
CA SER A 120 -3.69 -4.60 -14.34
C SER A 120 -4.28 -3.64 -13.31
N SER A 121 -3.52 -2.63 -12.93
CA SER A 121 -3.93 -1.61 -11.96
C SER A 121 -3.08 -0.35 -12.09
N ALA A 122 -3.54 0.76 -11.53
CA ALA A 122 -2.71 1.95 -11.35
C ALA A 122 -2.59 2.28 -9.85
N GLY A 123 -1.42 2.75 -9.46
CA GLY A 123 -1.15 3.45 -8.22
C GLY A 123 -0.95 4.94 -8.49
N PHE A 124 -0.42 5.69 -7.53
CA PHE A 124 -0.10 7.10 -7.80
C PHE A 124 1.08 7.25 -8.75
N ASP A 125 2.20 6.57 -8.51
CA ASP A 125 3.45 6.76 -9.27
C ASP A 125 3.62 5.82 -10.46
N SER A 126 2.73 4.86 -10.63
CA SER A 126 2.86 3.84 -11.69
C SER A 126 1.56 3.14 -12.02
N SER A 127 1.49 2.62 -13.24
CA SER A 127 0.52 1.59 -13.63
C SER A 127 1.27 0.29 -13.90
N THR A 128 0.65 -0.85 -13.58
CA THR A 128 1.27 -2.16 -13.70
C THR A 128 0.39 -3.15 -14.44
N ILE A 129 1.01 -4.01 -15.23
CA ILE A 129 0.41 -5.21 -15.81
C ILE A 129 1.28 -6.38 -15.38
N THR A 130 0.70 -7.36 -14.69
CA THR A 130 1.46 -8.48 -14.12
C THR A 130 0.83 -9.80 -14.55
N THR A 131 1.65 -10.71 -15.05
CA THR A 131 1.26 -12.10 -15.34
C THR A 131 2.15 -13.08 -14.58
N ASN A 132 1.57 -14.20 -14.18
CA ASN A 132 2.28 -15.31 -13.56
C ASN A 132 1.79 -16.62 -14.20
N VAL A 133 2.72 -17.42 -14.70
CA VAL A 133 2.45 -18.69 -15.38
C VAL A 133 3.57 -19.70 -15.14
N ILE A 134 3.32 -20.97 -15.50
CA ILE A 134 4.42 -21.95 -15.60
C ILE A 134 5.41 -21.54 -16.69
N SER A 135 6.70 -21.84 -16.48
CA SER A 135 7.79 -21.35 -17.37
C SER A 135 7.61 -21.72 -18.83
N THR A 136 7.04 -22.88 -19.12
CA THR A 136 6.76 -23.33 -20.49
C THR A 136 5.70 -22.53 -21.22
N ARG A 137 4.91 -21.70 -20.53
CA ARG A 137 3.79 -20.89 -21.09
C ARG A 137 4.05 -19.38 -21.05
N ILE A 138 5.25 -18.96 -20.69
CA ILE A 138 5.54 -17.52 -20.57
C ILE A 138 5.43 -16.78 -21.91
N SER A 139 5.77 -17.42 -23.04
CA SER A 139 5.68 -16.78 -24.35
C SER A 139 4.23 -16.41 -24.71
N GLU A 140 3.30 -17.32 -24.48
CA GLU A 140 1.87 -17.08 -24.72
C GLU A 140 1.29 -16.03 -23.75
N ALA A 141 1.68 -16.07 -22.48
CA ALA A 141 1.27 -15.07 -21.50
C ALA A 141 1.82 -13.66 -21.83
N MET A 142 3.06 -13.56 -22.33
CA MET A 142 3.65 -12.32 -22.79
C MET A 142 2.97 -11.74 -24.03
N ASP A 143 2.44 -12.59 -24.93
CA ASP A 143 1.62 -12.16 -26.08
C ASP A 143 0.34 -11.46 -25.60
N ILE A 144 -0.37 -12.07 -24.63
CA ILE A 144 -1.57 -11.48 -24.04
C ILE A 144 -1.23 -10.18 -23.29
N MET A 145 -0.15 -10.17 -22.51
CA MET A 145 0.32 -8.97 -21.79
C MET A 145 0.65 -7.81 -22.77
N ALA A 146 1.34 -8.10 -23.85
CA ALA A 146 1.68 -7.10 -24.85
C ALA A 146 0.45 -6.54 -25.56
N ASP A 147 -0.54 -7.40 -25.86
CA ASP A 147 -1.79 -6.98 -26.47
C ASP A 147 -2.60 -6.06 -25.55
N VAL A 148 -2.79 -6.42 -24.26
CA VAL A 148 -3.52 -5.57 -23.31
C VAL A 148 -2.78 -4.27 -22.99
N ALA A 149 -1.45 -4.28 -23.05
CA ALA A 149 -0.65 -3.08 -22.80
C ALA A 149 -0.69 -2.08 -23.97
N ARG A 150 -0.74 -2.58 -25.20
CA ARG A 150 -0.52 -1.79 -26.41
C ARG A 150 -1.80 -1.48 -27.19
N ASN A 151 -2.78 -2.36 -27.14
CA ASN A 151 -3.96 -2.34 -28.02
C ASN A 151 -5.30 -2.37 -27.24
N PRO A 152 -5.44 -1.79 -26.05
CA PRO A 152 -6.72 -1.81 -25.33
C PRO A 152 -7.79 -1.10 -26.16
N SER A 153 -9.00 -1.66 -26.16
CA SER A 153 -10.12 -1.12 -26.97
C SER A 153 -10.87 0.02 -26.29
N PHE A 154 -10.87 0.06 -24.96
CA PHE A 154 -11.60 1.05 -24.15
C PHE A 154 -13.04 1.25 -24.62
N LYS A 155 -13.81 0.16 -24.69
CA LYS A 155 -15.21 0.19 -25.13
C LYS A 155 -16.07 0.96 -24.13
N ASP A 156 -17.02 1.74 -24.63
CA ASP A 156 -17.88 2.59 -23.81
C ASP A 156 -18.70 1.80 -22.78
N ASP A 157 -19.19 0.63 -23.13
CA ASP A 157 -19.93 -0.26 -22.22
C ASP A 157 -19.05 -0.75 -21.04
N GLU A 158 -17.78 -1.07 -21.30
CA GLU A 158 -16.83 -1.44 -20.24
C GLU A 158 -16.46 -0.24 -19.36
N ILE A 159 -16.30 0.95 -19.93
CA ILE A 159 -16.07 2.19 -19.20
C ILE A 159 -17.26 2.47 -18.28
N ASP A 160 -18.49 2.38 -18.80
CA ASP A 160 -19.70 2.62 -18.01
C ASP A 160 -19.89 1.59 -16.90
N ARG A 161 -19.58 0.31 -17.19
CA ARG A 161 -19.61 -0.75 -16.21
C ARG A 161 -18.61 -0.50 -15.07
N LEU A 162 -17.36 -0.18 -15.41
CA LEU A 162 -16.33 0.13 -14.43
C LEU A 162 -16.69 1.39 -13.62
N ARG A 163 -17.15 2.46 -14.28
CA ARG A 163 -17.62 3.68 -13.61
C ARG A 163 -18.68 3.38 -12.55
N LYS A 164 -19.71 2.61 -12.90
CA LYS A 164 -20.78 2.23 -11.96
C LYS A 164 -20.21 1.40 -10.79
N GLN A 165 -19.32 0.48 -11.07
CA GLN A 165 -18.65 -0.33 -10.04
C GLN A 165 -17.83 0.54 -9.10
N THR A 166 -17.00 1.46 -9.62
CA THR A 166 -16.17 2.38 -8.84
C THR A 166 -17.03 3.33 -8.01
N MET A 167 -18.09 3.89 -8.57
CA MET A 167 -19.03 4.74 -7.81
C MET A 167 -19.70 4.00 -6.65
N ASN A 168 -20.08 2.74 -6.84
CA ASN A 168 -20.60 1.90 -5.75
C ASN A 168 -19.52 1.65 -4.67
N GLY A 169 -18.28 1.36 -5.10
CA GLY A 169 -17.14 1.25 -4.19
C GLY A 169 -16.92 2.52 -3.38
N LEU A 170 -16.97 3.70 -4.01
CA LEU A 170 -16.83 4.99 -3.31
C LEU A 170 -17.93 5.22 -2.27
N ARG A 171 -19.19 4.85 -2.55
CA ARG A 171 -20.27 4.94 -1.55
C ARG A 171 -19.95 4.10 -0.33
N ASN A 172 -19.43 2.89 -0.51
CA ASN A 172 -19.04 2.02 0.60
C ASN A 172 -17.84 2.60 1.37
N LEU A 173 -16.84 3.19 0.67
CA LEU A 173 -15.73 3.87 1.32
C LEU A 173 -16.19 5.06 2.17
N MET A 174 -17.13 5.86 1.66
CA MET A 174 -17.69 7.01 2.38
C MET A 174 -18.59 6.62 3.56
N ALA A 175 -19.05 5.37 3.64
CA ALA A 175 -19.80 4.85 4.77
C ALA A 175 -18.91 4.47 5.97
N THR A 176 -17.59 4.30 5.77
CA THR A 176 -16.67 3.85 6.82
C THR A 176 -15.74 4.97 7.28
N SER A 177 -15.71 5.23 8.60
CA SER A 177 -14.89 6.30 9.19
C SER A 177 -13.39 6.19 8.83
N GLY A 178 -12.86 4.96 8.78
CA GLY A 178 -11.45 4.73 8.43
C GLY A 178 -11.10 5.07 7.00
N SER A 179 -12.00 4.84 6.05
CA SER A 179 -11.78 5.19 4.65
C SER A 179 -11.90 6.70 4.43
N VAL A 180 -12.91 7.33 5.01
CA VAL A 180 -13.06 8.79 4.98
C VAL A 180 -11.83 9.47 5.58
N ALA A 181 -11.34 9.00 6.73
CA ALA A 181 -10.15 9.55 7.37
C ALA A 181 -8.91 9.51 6.43
N ARG A 182 -8.70 8.41 5.72
CA ARG A 182 -7.59 8.28 4.76
C ARG A 182 -7.71 9.21 3.55
N LEU A 183 -8.90 9.32 2.97
CA LEU A 183 -9.15 10.22 1.84
C LEU A 183 -8.93 11.69 2.23
N VAL A 184 -9.47 12.07 3.39
CA VAL A 184 -9.31 13.42 3.94
C VAL A 184 -7.85 13.70 4.29
N ALA A 185 -7.13 12.74 4.89
CA ALA A 185 -5.72 12.89 5.23
C ALA A 185 -4.84 13.09 3.98
N GLY A 186 -5.11 12.38 2.89
CA GLY A 186 -4.43 12.58 1.61
C GLY A 186 -4.65 13.99 1.07
N ARG A 187 -5.91 14.44 1.02
CA ARG A 187 -6.24 15.80 0.55
C ARG A 187 -5.68 16.90 1.45
N LEU A 188 -5.74 16.69 2.77
CA LEU A 188 -5.18 17.60 3.76
C LEU A 188 -3.67 17.77 3.60
N LEU A 189 -2.96 16.67 3.38
CA LEU A 189 -1.50 16.64 3.28
C LEU A 189 -1.00 17.19 1.95
N TYR A 190 -1.54 16.68 0.86
CA TYR A 190 -1.03 16.95 -0.49
C TYR A 190 -1.72 18.13 -1.19
N ARG A 191 -2.85 18.61 -0.63
CA ARG A 191 -3.60 19.78 -1.12
C ARG A 191 -3.84 19.69 -2.64
N ASP A 192 -3.40 20.69 -3.40
CA ASP A 192 -3.55 20.76 -4.86
C ASP A 192 -2.38 20.12 -5.63
N SER A 193 -1.47 19.45 -4.92
CA SER A 193 -0.46 18.59 -5.54
C SER A 193 -1.14 17.44 -6.30
N PRO A 194 -0.50 16.90 -7.35
CA PRO A 194 -0.97 15.70 -8.05
C PRO A 194 -1.27 14.48 -7.17
N TYR A 195 -0.72 14.42 -5.96
CA TYR A 195 -1.04 13.37 -4.98
C TYR A 195 -2.24 13.69 -4.07
N GLY A 196 -2.86 14.87 -4.21
CA GLY A 196 -3.90 15.34 -3.28
C GLY A 196 -5.30 14.83 -3.58
N HIS A 197 -5.57 14.31 -4.77
CA HIS A 197 -6.87 13.74 -5.10
C HIS A 197 -6.98 12.27 -4.70
N PRO A 198 -8.19 11.72 -4.51
CA PRO A 198 -8.37 10.28 -4.36
C PRO A 198 -7.93 9.53 -5.63
N LEU A 199 -7.14 8.46 -5.49
CA LEU A 199 -6.64 7.69 -6.64
C LEU A 199 -7.77 7.16 -7.54
N SER A 200 -8.86 6.67 -6.93
CA SER A 200 -10.04 6.20 -7.67
C SER A 200 -11.04 7.32 -8.00
N GLY A 201 -10.64 8.57 -7.84
CA GLY A 201 -11.48 9.73 -8.13
C GLY A 201 -12.55 10.02 -7.08
N THR A 202 -13.47 10.90 -7.48
CA THR A 202 -14.69 11.26 -6.76
C THR A 202 -15.90 10.96 -7.63
N ALA A 203 -17.12 11.01 -7.07
CA ALA A 203 -18.32 10.83 -7.87
C ALA A 203 -18.42 11.86 -9.01
N GLU A 204 -18.03 13.11 -8.74
CA GLU A 204 -18.04 14.20 -9.70
C GLU A 204 -16.99 14.02 -10.80
N SER A 205 -15.75 13.65 -10.45
CA SER A 205 -14.69 13.44 -11.44
C SER A 205 -14.99 12.23 -12.32
N LEU A 206 -15.43 11.11 -11.74
CA LEU A 206 -15.80 9.89 -12.48
C LEU A 206 -16.94 10.13 -13.49
N ALA A 207 -17.91 11.01 -13.14
CA ALA A 207 -18.99 11.37 -14.06
C ALA A 207 -18.50 12.16 -15.27
N ARG A 208 -17.39 12.89 -15.16
CA ARG A 208 -16.81 13.71 -16.24
C ARG A 208 -15.87 12.92 -17.15
N ILE A 209 -15.19 11.88 -16.64
CA ILE A 209 -14.22 11.09 -17.42
C ILE A 209 -14.91 10.48 -18.63
N LYS A 210 -14.39 10.77 -19.82
CA LYS A 210 -14.85 10.24 -21.10
C LYS A 210 -13.84 9.26 -21.66
N ARG A 211 -14.25 8.50 -22.68
CA ARG A 211 -13.37 7.59 -23.41
C ARG A 211 -12.10 8.27 -23.93
N ASP A 212 -12.25 9.48 -24.47
CA ASP A 212 -11.11 10.23 -25.03
C ASP A 212 -10.07 10.60 -23.98
N ASP A 213 -10.48 10.85 -22.73
CA ASP A 213 -9.56 11.12 -21.62
C ASP A 213 -8.72 9.88 -21.29
N ILE A 214 -9.36 8.70 -21.26
CA ILE A 214 -8.72 7.41 -21.04
C ILE A 214 -7.73 7.10 -22.18
N VAL A 215 -8.17 7.25 -23.43
CA VAL A 215 -7.33 7.06 -24.62
C VAL A 215 -6.13 8.02 -24.60
N LYS A 216 -6.35 9.28 -24.18
CA LYS A 216 -5.29 10.29 -24.08
C LYS A 216 -4.24 9.91 -23.03
N ILE A 217 -4.65 9.45 -21.85
CA ILE A 217 -3.73 8.97 -20.81
C ILE A 217 -2.92 7.78 -21.36
N HIS A 218 -3.59 6.79 -21.93
CA HIS A 218 -2.93 5.62 -22.48
C HIS A 218 -1.92 6.01 -23.58
N SER A 219 -2.35 6.74 -24.60
CA SER A 219 -1.48 7.12 -25.74
C SER A 219 -0.31 8.03 -25.35
N THR A 220 -0.44 8.78 -24.23
CA THR A 220 0.61 9.67 -23.75
C THR A 220 1.65 8.94 -22.93
N TYR A 221 1.21 8.08 -21.99
CA TYR A 221 2.07 7.54 -20.93
C TYR A 221 2.42 6.07 -21.08
N TYR A 222 1.63 5.25 -21.82
CA TYR A 222 1.94 3.84 -22.08
C TYR A 222 2.84 3.74 -23.30
N ARG A 223 4.13 3.92 -23.06
CA ARG A 223 5.18 3.99 -24.08
C ARG A 223 6.48 3.36 -23.58
N PRO A 224 7.31 2.81 -24.47
CA PRO A 224 8.49 2.04 -24.06
C PRO A 224 9.51 2.84 -23.24
N ASP A 225 9.77 4.10 -23.58
CA ASP A 225 10.71 4.97 -22.85
C ASP A 225 10.20 5.40 -21.44
N ASN A 226 8.91 5.17 -21.16
CA ASN A 226 8.28 5.35 -19.85
C ASN A 226 7.99 4.03 -19.14
N ALA A 227 8.50 2.90 -19.67
CA ALA A 227 8.17 1.58 -19.15
C ALA A 227 9.39 0.81 -18.66
N ILE A 228 9.17 -0.12 -17.76
CA ILE A 228 10.13 -1.10 -17.26
C ILE A 228 9.47 -2.47 -17.32
N LEU A 229 10.12 -3.43 -17.97
CA LEU A 229 9.67 -4.82 -17.97
C LEU A 229 10.57 -5.64 -17.04
N VAL A 230 10.01 -6.23 -16.00
CA VAL A 230 10.71 -7.10 -15.06
C VAL A 230 10.22 -8.52 -15.25
N ILE A 231 11.13 -9.45 -15.53
CA ILE A 231 10.82 -10.88 -15.72
C ILE A 231 11.66 -11.67 -14.73
N GLY A 232 11.01 -12.45 -13.88
CA GLY A 232 11.71 -13.27 -12.89
C GLY A 232 11.15 -14.68 -12.82
N GLY A 233 12.00 -15.63 -12.44
CA GLY A 233 11.63 -17.03 -12.29
C GLY A 233 12.49 -17.99 -13.12
N ASP A 234 11.89 -19.12 -13.50
CA ASP A 234 12.56 -20.18 -14.29
C ASP A 234 12.74 -19.74 -15.75
N ILE A 235 13.64 -18.78 -15.92
CA ILE A 235 14.02 -18.20 -17.21
C ILE A 235 15.45 -17.65 -17.12
N ASN A 236 16.26 -17.87 -18.15
CA ASN A 236 17.58 -17.26 -18.24
C ASN A 236 17.51 -15.85 -18.87
N ALA A 237 18.56 -15.06 -18.71
CA ALA A 237 18.61 -13.69 -19.19
C ALA A 237 18.43 -13.59 -20.72
N GLN A 238 19.06 -14.48 -21.49
CA GLN A 238 18.97 -14.49 -22.94
C GLN A 238 17.54 -14.71 -23.41
N SER A 239 16.85 -15.70 -22.85
CA SER A 239 15.44 -15.98 -23.17
C SER A 239 14.51 -14.85 -22.75
N GLY A 240 14.74 -14.26 -21.56
CA GLY A 240 13.97 -13.10 -21.10
C GLY A 240 14.09 -11.89 -22.03
N PHE A 241 15.30 -11.57 -22.47
CA PHE A 241 15.52 -10.48 -23.42
C PHE A 241 14.95 -10.80 -24.82
N ALA A 242 15.04 -12.05 -25.27
CA ALA A 242 14.43 -12.45 -26.55
C ALA A 242 12.90 -12.33 -26.53
N LEU A 243 12.24 -12.68 -25.42
CA LEU A 243 10.80 -12.48 -25.24
C LEU A 243 10.45 -10.98 -25.21
N ALA A 244 11.23 -10.17 -24.49
CA ALA A 244 11.02 -8.73 -24.45
C ALA A 244 11.14 -8.11 -25.86
N GLU A 245 12.17 -8.48 -26.61
CA GLU A 245 12.36 -8.02 -27.99
C GLU A 245 11.22 -8.47 -28.90
N LYS A 246 10.80 -9.75 -28.82
CA LYS A 246 9.73 -10.31 -29.63
C LYS A 246 8.39 -9.56 -29.45
N PHE A 247 8.01 -9.24 -28.21
CA PHE A 247 6.67 -8.72 -27.90
C PHE A 247 6.62 -7.19 -27.75
N PHE A 248 7.75 -6.56 -27.41
CA PHE A 248 7.83 -5.13 -27.16
C PHE A 248 8.87 -4.38 -28.01
N GLY A 249 9.76 -5.05 -28.75
CA GLY A 249 10.79 -4.41 -29.55
C GLY A 249 10.24 -3.49 -30.62
N ASN A 250 9.10 -3.81 -31.20
CA ASN A 250 8.41 -2.99 -32.21
C ASN A 250 7.39 -2.00 -31.59
N TRP A 251 7.33 -1.88 -30.27
CA TRP A 251 6.48 -0.87 -29.62
C TRP A 251 7.08 0.51 -29.84
N GLN A 252 6.32 1.40 -30.48
CA GLN A 252 6.82 2.72 -30.88
C GLN A 252 6.55 3.76 -29.81
N ASN A 253 7.50 4.65 -29.60
CA ASN A 253 7.26 5.87 -28.84
C ASN A 253 6.40 6.84 -29.67
N PRO A 254 5.42 7.51 -29.04
CA PRO A 254 4.74 8.63 -29.68
C PRO A 254 5.74 9.74 -30.06
N PRO A 255 5.46 10.53 -31.11
CA PRO A 255 6.38 11.58 -31.57
C PRO A 255 6.57 12.69 -30.54
N ASN A 256 5.59 12.92 -29.68
CA ASN A 256 5.66 13.92 -28.62
C ASN A 256 6.51 13.42 -27.45
N ALA A 257 7.32 14.33 -26.89
CA ALA A 257 8.08 14.02 -25.68
C ALA A 257 7.14 13.68 -24.50
N LEU A 258 7.61 12.79 -23.62
CA LEU A 258 6.91 12.50 -22.37
C LEU A 258 6.74 13.78 -21.54
N PRO A 259 5.53 14.13 -21.10
CA PRO A 259 5.31 15.29 -20.26
C PRO A 259 6.13 15.21 -18.97
N LYS A 260 6.84 16.28 -18.63
CA LYS A 260 7.57 16.38 -17.38
C LYS A 260 6.58 16.82 -16.28
N LEU A 261 6.30 15.94 -15.34
CA LEU A 261 5.52 16.28 -14.17
C LEU A 261 6.39 17.07 -13.19
N GLN A 262 5.92 18.24 -12.82
CA GLN A 262 6.45 18.98 -11.69
C GLN A 262 5.53 18.73 -10.48
N ILE A 263 5.92 17.78 -9.63
CA ILE A 263 5.20 17.52 -8.38
C ILE A 263 5.74 18.49 -7.34
N THR A 264 5.10 19.64 -7.23
CA THR A 264 5.39 20.58 -6.15
C THR A 264 4.66 20.10 -4.90
N MET A 265 5.44 19.73 -3.89
CA MET A 265 4.87 19.46 -2.57
C MET A 265 4.53 20.77 -1.89
N PRO A 266 3.36 20.86 -1.23
CA PRO A 266 3.12 21.98 -0.33
C PRO A 266 4.27 22.01 0.68
N GLU A 267 4.88 23.16 0.86
CA GLU A 267 5.87 23.34 1.93
C GLU A 267 5.26 22.78 3.22
N SER A 268 6.01 21.98 3.94
CA SER A 268 5.63 21.47 5.27
C SER A 268 5.19 22.67 6.09
N THR A 269 3.90 22.82 6.22
CA THR A 269 3.25 24.09 6.50
C THR A 269 3.87 24.82 7.66
N ALA A 270 4.35 26.02 7.41
CA ALA A 270 4.50 27.10 8.39
C ALA A 270 3.20 27.38 9.20
N SER A 271 2.09 26.75 8.85
CA SER A 271 0.75 26.96 9.45
C SER A 271 0.43 26.07 10.66
N GLY A 272 1.37 25.25 11.15
CA GLY A 272 1.13 24.45 12.35
C GLY A 272 0.21 23.21 12.12
N ARG A 273 -0.01 22.46 13.19
CA ARG A 273 -0.89 21.29 13.23
C ARG A 273 -2.36 21.67 13.02
N ARG A 274 -3.07 20.96 12.16
CA ARG A 274 -4.53 21.04 12.04
C ARG A 274 -5.19 19.86 12.75
N ILE A 275 -6.24 20.14 13.52
CA ILE A 275 -7.14 19.13 14.10
C ILE A 275 -8.47 19.24 13.36
N LEU A 276 -8.76 18.24 12.53
CA LEU A 276 -9.92 18.24 11.65
C LEU A 276 -10.86 17.11 12.02
N VAL A 277 -12.08 17.43 12.33
CA VAL A 277 -13.18 16.48 12.61
C VAL A 277 -14.10 16.43 11.39
N ILE A 278 -14.32 15.24 10.86
CA ILE A 278 -15.41 14.98 9.93
C ILE A 278 -16.54 14.36 10.74
N ASP A 279 -17.61 15.11 10.91
CA ASP A 279 -18.77 14.64 11.67
C ASP A 279 -19.59 13.66 10.84
N GLN A 280 -19.62 12.44 11.30
CA GLN A 280 -20.39 11.32 10.75
C GLN A 280 -21.32 10.76 11.86
N PRO A 281 -22.50 11.35 12.08
CA PRO A 281 -23.35 11.03 13.23
C PRO A 281 -23.78 9.56 13.33
N LYS A 282 -23.83 8.86 12.19
CA LYS A 282 -24.20 7.43 12.12
C LYS A 282 -23.00 6.48 12.23
N ALA A 283 -21.78 6.98 12.42
CA ALA A 283 -20.62 6.13 12.58
C ALA A 283 -20.69 5.34 13.91
N GLY A 284 -20.59 4.02 13.84
CA GLY A 284 -20.52 3.17 15.03
C GLY A 284 -19.21 3.30 15.80
N GLN A 285 -18.15 3.79 15.14
CA GLN A 285 -16.82 3.96 15.71
C GLN A 285 -16.15 5.21 15.15
N THR A 286 -15.29 5.82 15.98
CA THR A 286 -14.42 6.92 15.57
C THR A 286 -13.08 6.38 15.06
N THR A 287 -12.64 6.89 13.92
CA THR A 287 -11.25 6.72 13.45
C THR A 287 -10.46 7.98 13.76
N VAL A 288 -9.34 7.80 14.40
CA VAL A 288 -8.30 8.83 14.59
C VAL A 288 -7.16 8.52 13.66
N LEU A 289 -6.74 9.49 12.86
CA LEU A 289 -5.63 9.38 11.93
C LEU A 289 -4.73 10.61 12.02
N ALA A 290 -3.54 10.42 12.55
CA ALA A 290 -2.48 11.42 12.55
C ALA A 290 -1.70 11.34 11.24
N VAL A 291 -1.45 12.47 10.56
CA VAL A 291 -0.81 12.54 9.25
C VAL A 291 0.19 13.68 9.14
N ARG A 292 1.29 13.42 8.46
CA ARG A 292 2.28 14.42 8.07
C ARG A 292 3.06 14.02 6.83
N SER A 293 3.75 14.97 6.20
CA SER A 293 4.71 14.68 5.13
C SER A 293 5.90 13.88 5.67
N ALA A 294 6.42 12.98 4.83
CA ALA A 294 7.56 12.16 5.12
C ALA A 294 8.53 12.15 3.92
N ILE A 295 9.43 11.18 3.90
CA ILE A 295 10.48 11.06 2.90
C ILE A 295 10.00 10.39 1.62
N SER A 296 10.66 10.69 0.48
CA SER A 296 10.54 9.92 -0.77
C SER A 296 11.24 8.57 -0.65
N ARG A 297 10.97 7.67 -1.61
CA ARG A 297 11.54 6.30 -1.58
C ARG A 297 13.06 6.27 -1.79
N ASP A 298 13.61 7.20 -2.54
CA ASP A 298 15.04 7.33 -2.83
C ASP A 298 15.82 8.09 -1.77
N ASN A 299 15.14 8.54 -0.69
CA ASN A 299 15.76 9.33 0.37
C ASN A 299 16.82 8.51 1.14
N PRO A 300 18.01 9.10 1.44
CA PRO A 300 19.06 8.43 2.22
C PRO A 300 18.62 7.95 3.61
N ASP A 301 17.59 8.58 4.20
CA ASP A 301 17.04 8.18 5.49
C ASP A 301 16.05 7.00 5.41
N TYR A 302 15.95 6.32 4.26
CA TYR A 302 15.00 5.22 4.05
C TYR A 302 15.04 4.19 5.20
N PHE A 303 16.21 3.64 5.52
CA PHE A 303 16.35 2.62 6.58
C PHE A 303 16.00 3.18 7.96
N ARG A 304 16.37 4.42 8.26
CA ARG A 304 15.96 5.10 9.51
C ARG A 304 14.44 5.22 9.58
N GLY A 305 13.81 5.61 8.46
CA GLY A 305 12.37 5.76 8.37
C GLY A 305 11.59 4.46 8.59
N ILE A 306 11.96 3.37 7.91
CA ILE A 306 11.25 2.09 8.07
C ILE A 306 11.46 1.50 9.46
N VAL A 307 12.62 1.66 10.07
CA VAL A 307 12.89 1.19 11.43
C VAL A 307 12.14 2.06 12.46
N ALA A 308 12.11 3.39 12.29
CA ALA A 308 11.33 4.29 13.12
C ALA A 308 9.82 3.95 13.08
N ASN A 309 9.29 3.71 11.88
CA ASN A 309 7.91 3.27 11.72
C ASN A 309 7.66 1.91 12.40
N ALA A 310 8.60 0.98 12.34
CA ALA A 310 8.46 -0.35 12.97
C ALA A 310 8.41 -0.27 14.50
N VAL A 311 8.99 0.74 15.13
CA VAL A 311 8.86 0.97 16.59
C VAL A 311 7.43 1.35 16.95
N LEU A 312 6.76 2.15 16.12
CA LEU A 312 5.37 2.58 16.33
C LEU A 312 4.35 1.52 15.89
N ASN A 313 4.67 0.77 14.85
CA ASN A 313 3.74 -0.15 14.16
C ASN A 313 3.89 -1.60 14.64
N GLY A 314 2.88 -2.41 14.31
CA GLY A 314 2.85 -3.84 14.55
C GLY A 314 2.19 -4.21 15.88
N TYR A 315 1.99 -5.52 16.07
CA TYR A 315 1.23 -6.05 17.20
C TYR A 315 1.79 -5.60 18.58
N SER A 316 3.09 -5.56 18.71
CA SER A 316 3.80 -5.10 19.91
C SER A 316 4.39 -3.66 19.74
N GLY A 317 4.04 -2.94 18.65
CA GLY A 317 4.44 -1.55 18.43
C GLY A 317 3.86 -0.60 19.47
N ARG A 318 4.53 0.53 19.72
CA ARG A 318 4.16 1.47 20.80
C ARG A 318 2.70 1.91 20.72
N LEU A 319 2.20 2.20 19.50
CA LEU A 319 0.80 2.60 19.30
C LEU A 319 -0.17 1.51 19.73
N ASN A 320 0.05 0.27 19.26
CA ASN A 320 -0.83 -0.84 19.62
C ASN A 320 -0.70 -1.21 21.09
N TRP A 321 0.50 -1.17 21.64
CA TRP A 321 0.73 -1.43 23.05
C TRP A 321 -0.01 -0.45 23.95
N GLU A 322 0.14 0.87 23.74
CA GLU A 322 -0.49 1.89 24.57
C GLU A 322 -2.00 1.91 24.40
N ILE A 323 -2.50 1.94 23.15
CA ILE A 323 -3.90 2.20 22.86
C ILE A 323 -4.76 0.92 23.04
N ARG A 324 -4.23 -0.23 22.56
CA ARG A 324 -4.98 -1.50 22.63
C ARG A 324 -4.69 -2.28 23.90
N VAL A 325 -3.40 -2.60 24.13
CA VAL A 325 -3.05 -3.59 25.19
C VAL A 325 -3.19 -2.96 26.57
N ARG A 326 -2.64 -1.76 26.76
CA ARG A 326 -2.62 -1.12 28.08
C ARG A 326 -3.97 -0.49 28.44
N ARG A 327 -4.64 0.14 27.47
CA ARG A 327 -5.86 0.92 27.74
C ARG A 327 -7.15 0.28 27.24
N GLY A 328 -7.08 -0.71 26.35
CA GLY A 328 -8.27 -1.38 25.83
C GLY A 328 -9.17 -0.50 24.96
N LEU A 329 -8.62 0.59 24.38
CA LEU A 329 -9.40 1.60 23.65
C LEU A 329 -9.67 1.21 22.21
N SER A 330 -8.91 0.28 21.62
CA SER A 330 -9.00 -0.11 20.22
C SER A 330 -8.76 -1.59 20.03
N TYR A 331 -9.25 -2.16 18.94
CA TYR A 331 -8.85 -3.50 18.47
C TYR A 331 -7.48 -3.52 17.77
N GLY A 332 -6.96 -2.35 17.39
CA GLY A 332 -5.63 -2.19 16.81
C GLY A 332 -5.29 -0.74 16.55
N ALA A 333 -4.03 -0.42 16.76
CA ALA A 333 -3.44 0.85 16.39
C ALA A 333 -2.10 0.59 15.70
N GLY A 334 -1.75 1.42 14.73
CA GLY A 334 -0.50 1.24 13.99
C GLY A 334 -0.14 2.46 13.17
N SER A 335 0.99 2.37 12.48
CA SER A 335 1.47 3.41 11.59
C SER A 335 1.98 2.81 10.28
N PHE A 336 2.06 3.64 9.27
CA PHE A 336 2.69 3.29 8.00
C PHE A 336 3.38 4.50 7.40
N LEU A 337 4.41 4.21 6.64
CA LEU A 337 5.21 5.18 5.92
C LEU A 337 5.01 4.90 4.43
N ASP A 338 4.20 5.75 3.77
CA ASP A 338 3.97 5.71 2.33
C ASP A 338 5.02 6.58 1.65
N MET A 339 5.95 5.94 0.96
CA MET A 339 7.06 6.62 0.29
C MET A 339 6.83 6.59 -1.21
N ARG A 340 6.64 7.76 -1.80
CA ARG A 340 6.42 7.95 -3.23
C ARG A 340 7.65 8.54 -3.90
N ARG A 341 7.58 8.80 -5.21
CA ARG A 341 8.69 9.34 -6.01
C ARG A 341 9.16 10.70 -5.53
N SER A 342 8.25 11.62 -5.28
CA SER A 342 8.60 13.01 -4.96
C SER A 342 8.39 13.38 -3.50
N ALA A 343 7.60 12.59 -2.79
CA ALA A 343 7.30 12.82 -1.38
C ALA A 343 6.66 11.59 -0.77
N GLY A 344 6.61 11.54 0.55
CA GLY A 344 5.92 10.49 1.27
C GLY A 344 4.95 11.05 2.31
N SER A 345 4.22 10.16 2.94
CA SER A 345 3.43 10.46 4.13
C SER A 345 3.72 9.48 5.25
N PHE A 346 3.74 9.99 6.46
CA PHE A 346 3.62 9.18 7.67
C PHE A 346 2.19 9.28 8.17
N MET A 347 1.57 8.16 8.45
CA MET A 347 0.24 8.08 9.02
C MET A 347 0.24 7.14 10.22
N ALA A 348 -0.40 7.57 11.32
CA ALA A 348 -0.67 6.73 12.49
C ALA A 348 -2.18 6.70 12.73
N THR A 349 -2.76 5.51 12.90
CA THR A 349 -4.22 5.37 12.96
C THR A 349 -4.65 4.40 14.04
N ALA A 350 -5.80 4.69 14.64
CA ALA A 350 -6.54 3.79 15.51
C ALA A 350 -8.04 3.99 15.32
N GLN A 351 -8.80 2.90 15.45
CA GLN A 351 -10.25 2.93 15.45
C GLN A 351 -10.76 2.59 16.85
N THR A 352 -11.67 3.42 17.37
CA THR A 352 -12.10 3.35 18.77
C THR A 352 -13.62 3.59 18.92
N LYS A 353 -14.16 3.40 20.11
CA LYS A 353 -15.52 3.85 20.43
C LYS A 353 -15.60 5.38 20.33
N ASN A 354 -16.74 5.91 19.90
CA ASN A 354 -16.89 7.37 19.72
C ASN A 354 -16.45 8.19 20.94
N PRO A 355 -16.86 7.90 22.19
CA PRO A 355 -16.46 8.72 23.35
C PRO A 355 -14.95 8.78 23.59
N SER A 356 -14.20 7.77 23.12
CA SER A 356 -12.74 7.68 23.31
C SER A 356 -11.93 8.41 22.23
N GLY A 357 -12.57 9.03 21.24
CA GLY A 357 -11.88 9.68 20.10
C GLY A 357 -10.85 10.74 20.51
N ALA A 358 -11.20 11.58 21.49
CA ALA A 358 -10.29 12.62 22.00
C ALA A 358 -9.06 12.05 22.72
N GLU A 359 -9.26 11.04 23.58
CA GLU A 359 -8.17 10.37 24.29
C GLU A 359 -7.21 9.67 23.31
N VAL A 360 -7.75 8.94 22.34
CA VAL A 360 -6.94 8.23 21.34
C VAL A 360 -6.14 9.21 20.48
N ALA A 361 -6.69 10.40 20.15
CA ALA A 361 -5.95 11.43 19.43
C ALA A 361 -4.72 11.93 20.22
N SER A 362 -4.90 12.23 21.50
CA SER A 362 -3.80 12.64 22.38
C SER A 362 -2.77 11.55 22.57
N LEU A 363 -3.19 10.30 22.79
CA LEU A 363 -2.27 9.16 22.92
C LEU A 363 -1.45 8.92 21.64
N THR A 364 -2.07 9.01 20.48
CA THR A 364 -1.38 8.84 19.19
C THR A 364 -0.28 9.89 19.03
N LEU A 365 -0.56 11.16 19.29
CA LEU A 365 0.42 12.23 19.24
C LEU A 365 1.52 12.07 20.31
N ALA A 366 1.15 11.61 21.51
CA ALA A 366 2.10 11.38 22.59
C ALA A 366 3.11 10.27 22.23
N GLU A 367 2.66 9.15 21.62
CA GLU A 367 3.57 8.09 21.21
C GLU A 367 4.50 8.52 20.05
N ILE A 368 4.01 9.34 19.13
CA ILE A 368 4.85 9.95 18.08
C ILE A 368 5.92 10.86 18.73
N SER A 369 5.53 11.70 19.69
CA SER A 369 6.46 12.59 20.40
C SER A 369 7.51 11.80 21.21
N LYS A 370 7.10 10.73 21.90
CA LYS A 370 8.02 9.86 22.65
C LYS A 370 9.06 9.18 21.78
N LEU A 371 8.78 8.96 20.49
CA LEU A 371 9.77 8.39 19.58
C LEU A 371 10.99 9.32 19.39
N ALA A 372 10.77 10.64 19.37
CA ALA A 372 11.83 11.63 19.26
C ALA A 372 12.51 11.93 20.62
N ASN A 373 11.70 12.13 21.65
CA ASN A 373 12.13 12.71 22.93
C ASN A 373 12.27 11.68 24.06
N GLY A 374 11.65 10.51 23.93
CA GLY A 374 11.66 9.46 24.94
C GLY A 374 12.89 8.55 24.87
N GLU A 375 12.95 7.62 25.78
CA GLU A 375 13.94 6.54 25.75
C GLU A 375 13.57 5.51 24.69
N LEU A 376 14.59 5.01 23.98
CA LEU A 376 14.49 3.88 23.06
C LEU A 376 15.68 2.97 23.33
N LEU A 377 15.40 1.77 23.81
CA LEU A 377 16.40 0.78 24.18
C LEU A 377 16.64 -0.21 23.01
N ASP A 378 17.83 -0.78 22.96
CA ASP A 378 18.17 -1.84 22.01
C ASP A 378 17.26 -3.08 22.19
N THR A 379 16.81 -3.36 23.41
CA THR A 379 15.88 -4.45 23.72
C THR A 379 14.50 -4.24 23.07
N GLU A 380 14.08 -2.99 22.86
CA GLU A 380 12.86 -2.68 22.09
C GLU A 380 13.14 -2.71 20.59
N LEU A 381 14.29 -2.21 20.14
CA LEU A 381 14.62 -2.06 18.72
C LEU A 381 14.92 -3.40 18.04
N THR A 382 15.58 -4.32 18.73
CA THR A 382 15.98 -5.63 18.19
C THR A 382 14.79 -6.43 17.62
N PRO A 383 13.68 -6.66 18.34
CA PRO A 383 12.55 -7.39 17.78
C PRO A 383 11.87 -6.65 16.61
N ARG A 384 11.94 -5.31 16.54
CA ARG A 384 11.41 -4.54 15.41
C ARG A 384 12.23 -4.78 14.15
N LYS A 385 13.55 -4.75 14.27
CA LYS A 385 14.46 -5.11 13.17
C LYS A 385 14.22 -6.54 12.71
N ALA A 386 14.11 -7.49 13.64
CA ALA A 386 13.82 -8.89 13.31
C ALA A 386 12.51 -9.04 12.54
N SER A 387 11.46 -8.30 12.93
CA SER A 387 10.18 -8.27 12.21
C SER A 387 10.31 -7.74 10.78
N LEU A 388 11.06 -6.66 10.57
CA LEU A 388 11.33 -6.10 9.24
C LEU A 388 12.09 -7.11 8.37
N LEU A 389 13.15 -7.71 8.90
CA LEU A 389 13.97 -8.69 8.18
C LEU A 389 13.16 -9.94 7.83
N GLY A 390 12.34 -10.43 8.76
CA GLY A 390 11.44 -11.56 8.50
C GLY A 390 10.36 -11.22 7.46
N GLY A 391 9.82 -9.99 7.48
CA GLY A 391 8.89 -9.50 6.46
C GLY A 391 9.54 -9.44 5.08
N PHE A 392 10.75 -8.89 5.00
CA PHE A 392 11.53 -8.84 3.78
C PHE A 392 11.84 -10.25 3.23
N ALA A 393 12.32 -11.16 4.07
CA ALA A 393 12.59 -12.54 3.68
C ALA A 393 11.34 -13.20 3.07
N ARG A 394 10.18 -13.11 3.74
CA ARG A 394 8.91 -13.64 3.21
C ARG A 394 8.51 -13.00 1.88
N SER A 395 8.76 -11.69 1.68
CA SER A 395 8.45 -11.04 0.41
C SER A 395 9.31 -11.57 -0.75
N MET A 396 10.46 -12.19 -0.45
CA MET A 396 11.37 -12.77 -1.43
C MET A 396 11.17 -14.28 -1.68
N GLU A 397 10.23 -14.93 -0.97
CA GLU A 397 9.97 -16.36 -1.12
C GLU A 397 9.33 -16.71 -2.47
N THR A 398 8.46 -15.86 -2.98
CA THR A 398 7.75 -16.10 -4.24
C THR A 398 8.41 -15.41 -5.42
N THR A 399 8.26 -15.98 -6.61
CA THR A 399 8.73 -15.36 -7.88
C THR A 399 8.12 -13.99 -8.08
N GLY A 400 6.80 -13.83 -7.84
CA GLY A 400 6.11 -12.56 -7.91
C GLY A 400 6.63 -11.54 -6.89
N GLY A 401 6.94 -11.98 -5.68
CA GLY A 401 7.51 -11.11 -4.64
C GLY A 401 8.88 -10.56 -5.04
N VAL A 402 9.75 -11.41 -5.58
CA VAL A 402 11.06 -10.98 -6.12
C VAL A 402 10.88 -9.97 -7.23
N VAL A 403 10.05 -10.26 -8.23
CA VAL A 403 9.77 -9.34 -9.36
C VAL A 403 9.26 -7.99 -8.85
N ASN A 404 8.33 -7.99 -7.91
CA ASN A 404 7.77 -6.75 -7.35
C ASN A 404 8.82 -5.92 -6.58
N GLN A 405 9.74 -6.55 -5.83
CA GLN A 405 10.82 -5.84 -5.15
C GLN A 405 11.75 -5.14 -6.16
N PHE A 406 12.21 -5.85 -7.20
CA PHE A 406 13.06 -5.25 -8.22
C PHE A 406 12.33 -4.19 -9.06
N ALA A 407 11.06 -4.41 -9.39
CA ALA A 407 10.23 -3.43 -10.08
C ALA A 407 10.08 -2.14 -9.25
N SER A 408 9.87 -2.27 -7.94
CA SER A 408 9.79 -1.13 -7.02
C SER A 408 11.10 -0.34 -6.96
N LEU A 409 12.25 -1.01 -6.83
CA LEU A 409 13.55 -0.33 -6.85
C LEU A 409 13.77 0.42 -8.18
N ALA A 410 13.50 -0.25 -9.29
CA ALA A 410 13.68 0.32 -10.63
C ALA A 410 12.75 1.52 -10.88
N MET A 411 11.49 1.47 -10.39
CA MET A 411 10.52 2.54 -10.51
C MET A 411 10.98 3.83 -9.83
N TYR A 412 11.58 3.71 -8.65
CA TYR A 412 12.06 4.86 -7.88
C TYR A 412 13.51 5.26 -8.19
N GLY A 413 14.15 4.63 -9.18
CA GLY A 413 15.54 4.91 -9.52
C GLY A 413 16.54 4.46 -8.45
N VAL A 414 16.14 3.61 -7.54
CA VAL A 414 17.00 3.05 -6.49
C VAL A 414 17.86 1.94 -7.10
N PRO A 415 19.18 1.89 -6.79
CA PRO A 415 20.04 0.83 -7.30
C PRO A 415 19.52 -0.57 -6.92
N LEU A 416 19.48 -1.48 -7.89
CA LEU A 416 18.92 -2.83 -7.69
C LEU A 416 19.69 -3.67 -6.66
N ASP A 417 20.95 -3.33 -6.38
CA ASP A 417 21.77 -3.97 -5.34
C ASP A 417 21.34 -3.61 -3.91
N GLU A 418 20.44 -2.63 -3.73
CA GLU A 418 19.86 -2.33 -2.41
C GLU A 418 19.23 -3.57 -1.78
N ILE A 419 18.69 -4.47 -2.60
CA ILE A 419 18.11 -5.73 -2.12
C ILE A 419 19.12 -6.55 -1.29
N ASN A 420 20.38 -6.56 -1.70
CA ASN A 420 21.46 -7.24 -0.97
C ASN A 420 21.94 -6.45 0.25
N ARG A 421 21.71 -5.13 0.27
CA ARG A 421 22.09 -4.24 1.38
C ARG A 421 20.97 -4.07 2.41
N TYR A 422 19.75 -4.55 2.13
CA TYR A 422 18.61 -4.34 3.00
C TYR A 422 18.84 -4.86 4.42
N VAL A 423 19.33 -6.08 4.55
CA VAL A 423 19.62 -6.71 5.86
C VAL A 423 20.62 -5.87 6.65
N ALA A 424 21.76 -5.54 6.03
CA ALA A 424 22.80 -4.73 6.67
C ALA A 424 22.29 -3.31 7.00
N GLY A 425 21.53 -2.70 6.09
CA GLY A 425 20.93 -1.37 6.28
C GLY A 425 19.99 -1.32 7.50
N VAL A 426 19.11 -2.30 7.65
CA VAL A 426 18.21 -2.39 8.82
C VAL A 426 19.01 -2.68 10.10
N GLN A 427 19.98 -3.60 10.05
CA GLN A 427 20.80 -3.95 11.22
C GLN A 427 21.66 -2.80 11.73
N ALA A 428 22.17 -1.96 10.84
CA ALA A 428 23.03 -0.83 11.19
C ALA A 428 22.32 0.27 11.99
N ILE A 429 20.98 0.38 11.92
CA ILE A 429 20.23 1.45 12.59
C ILE A 429 20.31 1.29 14.11
N LYS A 430 20.69 2.36 14.80
CA LYS A 430 20.78 2.44 16.26
C LYS A 430 19.63 3.26 16.86
N PRO A 431 19.37 3.16 18.17
CA PRO A 431 18.35 3.99 18.83
C PRO A 431 18.50 5.49 18.55
N ALA A 432 19.73 6.00 18.50
CA ALA A 432 20.03 7.40 18.20
C ALA A 432 19.59 7.81 16.78
N ASP A 433 19.73 6.92 15.79
CA ASP A 433 19.30 7.16 14.41
C ASP A 433 17.79 7.29 14.31
N VAL A 434 17.06 6.42 15.01
CA VAL A 434 15.59 6.46 15.09
C VAL A 434 15.12 7.74 15.74
N LYS A 435 15.72 8.14 16.86
CA LYS A 435 15.39 9.41 17.55
C LYS A 435 15.67 10.62 16.69
N SER A 436 16.82 10.67 16.03
CA SER A 436 17.19 11.75 15.11
C SER A 436 16.20 11.86 13.94
N PHE A 437 15.84 10.74 13.33
CA PHE A 437 14.82 10.70 12.27
C PHE A 437 13.46 11.19 12.79
N ALA A 438 13.03 10.70 13.94
CA ALA A 438 11.76 11.10 14.52
C ALA A 438 11.72 12.60 14.85
N ALA A 439 12.78 13.15 15.42
CA ALA A 439 12.88 14.56 15.75
C ALA A 439 12.80 15.47 14.50
N SER A 440 13.48 15.06 13.42
CA SER A 440 13.53 15.85 12.18
C SER A 440 12.32 15.63 11.27
N ARG A 441 11.73 14.42 11.26
CA ARG A 441 10.73 14.01 10.28
C ARG A 441 9.36 13.64 10.85
N LEU A 442 9.23 13.35 12.15
CA LEU A 442 8.00 12.87 12.79
C LEU A 442 7.56 13.74 13.98
N SER A 443 7.86 15.06 13.97
CA SER A 443 7.44 15.97 15.06
C SER A 443 5.92 15.96 15.25
N ALA A 444 5.48 15.68 16.47
CA ALA A 444 4.06 15.67 16.83
C ALA A 444 3.42 17.05 16.66
N ASP A 445 4.17 18.14 16.89
CA ASP A 445 3.66 19.53 16.82
C ASP A 445 3.26 19.96 15.41
N SER A 446 3.84 19.35 14.37
CA SER A 446 3.50 19.56 12.97
C SER A 446 2.73 18.40 12.34
N THR A 447 2.27 17.43 13.16
CA THR A 447 1.44 16.31 12.72
C THR A 447 -0.03 16.69 12.85
N SER A 448 -0.74 16.79 11.75
CA SER A 448 -2.18 17.04 11.72
C SER A 448 -2.95 15.78 12.11
N VAL A 449 -4.16 15.96 12.67
CA VAL A 449 -5.03 14.85 13.06
C VAL A 449 -6.38 14.99 12.37
N VAL A 450 -6.78 13.93 11.68
CA VAL A 450 -8.12 13.76 11.11
C VAL A 450 -8.89 12.79 12.00
N ILE A 451 -10.06 13.20 12.47
CA ILE A 451 -10.93 12.40 13.31
C ILE A 451 -12.28 12.27 12.61
N VAL A 452 -12.72 11.05 12.35
CA VAL A 452 -13.99 10.77 11.68
C VAL A 452 -14.86 9.90 12.57
N GLY A 453 -16.04 10.37 12.94
CA GLY A 453 -16.95 9.65 13.81
C GLY A 453 -18.13 10.51 14.24
N ASN A 454 -18.91 10.04 15.21
CA ASN A 454 -19.99 10.83 15.81
C ASN A 454 -19.39 11.93 16.72
N ALA A 455 -19.25 13.13 16.16
CA ALA A 455 -18.59 14.24 16.83
C ALA A 455 -19.26 14.65 18.15
N SER A 456 -20.57 14.47 18.29
CA SER A 456 -21.30 14.83 19.51
C SER A 456 -20.77 14.10 20.76
N GLU A 457 -20.18 12.92 20.59
CA GLU A 457 -19.70 12.09 21.70
C GLU A 457 -18.28 12.41 22.17
N PHE A 458 -17.43 13.06 21.34
CA PHE A 458 -16.02 13.33 21.70
C PHE A 458 -15.59 14.79 21.52
N LEU A 459 -16.32 15.61 20.77
CA LEU A 459 -15.91 16.97 20.43
C LEU A 459 -15.73 17.89 21.65
N PRO A 460 -16.61 17.85 22.69
CA PRO A 460 -16.41 18.67 23.89
C PRO A 460 -15.08 18.40 24.58
N GLU A 461 -14.70 17.12 24.70
CA GLU A 461 -13.44 16.72 25.34
C GLU A 461 -12.23 17.02 24.43
N LEU A 462 -12.39 16.85 23.11
CA LEU A 462 -11.36 17.19 22.16
C LEU A 462 -11.01 18.68 22.19
N ARG A 463 -11.99 19.57 22.31
CA ARG A 463 -11.80 21.02 22.38
C ARG A 463 -11.09 21.49 23.66
N LYS A 464 -11.16 20.73 24.75
CA LYS A 464 -10.39 21.02 25.96
C LYS A 464 -8.89 20.76 25.74
N GLN A 465 -8.56 19.76 24.91
CA GLN A 465 -7.19 19.35 24.64
C GLN A 465 -6.57 20.12 23.47
N PHE A 466 -7.39 20.51 22.49
CA PHE A 466 -6.98 21.20 21.27
C PHE A 466 -7.84 22.44 21.03
N PRO A 467 -7.33 23.66 21.19
CA PRO A 467 -8.15 24.87 21.12
C PRO A 467 -8.72 25.15 19.74
N ASN A 468 -8.03 24.73 18.66
CA ASN A 468 -8.39 25.03 17.27
C ASN A 468 -8.86 23.75 16.56
N VAL A 469 -10.10 23.30 16.85
CA VAL A 469 -10.70 22.15 16.20
C VAL A 469 -11.62 22.60 15.08
N GLU A 470 -11.29 22.23 13.86
CA GLU A 470 -12.17 22.42 12.70
C GLU A 470 -13.16 21.27 12.61
N VAL A 471 -14.43 21.58 12.29
CA VAL A 471 -15.47 20.56 12.10
C VAL A 471 -16.09 20.74 10.73
N ILE A 472 -16.20 19.64 10.00
CA ILE A 472 -16.89 19.56 8.70
C ILE A 472 -17.92 18.44 8.80
N PRO A 473 -19.21 18.70 8.63
CA PRO A 473 -20.20 17.64 8.44
C PRO A 473 -19.84 16.78 7.22
N LEU A 474 -20.03 15.48 7.29
CA LEU A 474 -19.74 14.58 6.15
C LEU A 474 -20.51 15.00 4.88
N SER A 475 -21.71 15.57 5.03
CA SER A 475 -22.51 16.12 3.92
C SER A 475 -21.82 17.27 3.17
N ASP A 476 -20.99 18.03 3.88
CA ASP A 476 -20.34 19.24 3.38
C ASP A 476 -18.88 18.98 2.95
N LEU A 477 -18.42 17.72 3.09
CA LEU A 477 -17.10 17.31 2.67
C LEU A 477 -16.98 17.35 1.15
N ASP A 478 -15.92 18.01 0.65
CA ASP A 478 -15.53 18.03 -0.75
C ASP A 478 -14.06 17.58 -0.91
N LEU A 479 -13.88 16.41 -1.47
CA LEU A 479 -12.55 15.85 -1.74
C LEU A 479 -11.90 16.42 -3.02
N ASN A 480 -12.63 17.19 -3.83
CA ASN A 480 -12.08 17.88 -5.00
C ASN A 480 -11.41 19.21 -4.60
N SER A 481 -11.72 19.75 -3.42
CA SER A 481 -11.21 21.02 -2.93
C SER A 481 -10.14 20.84 -1.87
N ALA A 482 -9.04 21.60 -1.93
CA ALA A 482 -8.03 21.65 -0.87
C ALA A 482 -8.57 22.21 0.45
N SER A 483 -9.68 22.95 0.43
CA SER A 483 -10.40 23.41 1.61
C SER A 483 -11.17 22.30 2.31
N LEU A 484 -11.42 21.17 1.64
CA LEU A 484 -12.25 20.05 2.07
C LEU A 484 -13.73 20.43 2.29
N LYS A 485 -14.15 21.63 1.89
CA LYS A 485 -15.51 22.13 2.09
C LYS A 485 -16.16 22.45 0.76
N LYS A 486 -17.41 22.04 0.61
CA LYS A 486 -18.25 22.48 -0.51
C LYS A 486 -18.35 24.01 -0.51
N THR A 487 -18.18 24.58 -1.68
CA THR A 487 -18.46 26.02 -1.85
C THR A 487 -19.97 26.24 -1.70
N VAL A 488 -20.38 27.01 -0.70
CA VAL A 488 -21.77 27.45 -0.59
C VAL A 488 -21.96 28.46 -1.70
N SER A 489 -22.67 28.09 -2.78
CA SER A 489 -23.14 29.09 -3.75
C SER A 489 -24.09 30.04 -2.98
N LYS A 490 -23.67 31.29 -2.81
CA LYS A 490 -24.59 32.35 -2.38
C LYS A 490 -25.59 32.51 -3.51
N ASN A 491 -26.77 31.90 -3.36
CA ASN A 491 -27.94 32.27 -4.15
C ASN A 491 -28.37 33.71 -3.81
#